data_1befede6bb31b5bfc870aa8d5f01daf0
#
_entry.id   1befede6bb31b5bfc870aa8d5f01daf0
#
_cell.length_a   1.000
_cell.length_b   1.000
_cell.length_c   1.000
_cell.angle_alpha   90.00
_cell.angle_beta   90.00
_cell.angle_gamma   90.00
#
_symmetry.space_group_name_H-M   'P 1'
#
loop_
_entity.id
_entity.type
_entity.pdbx_description
1 polymer ?
#
loop_
_entity_poly.entity_id
_entity_poly.type
_entity_poly.pdbx_seq_one_letter_code
_entity_poly.pdbx_strand_id
1 'polypeptide(L)'
;MCPAGPVTHDHPIAVEVADTAGAGGTAAPALVDDLVAANHILFDQGVVDAFGHVSVRHDKRPDRFLLARNMAPGSVTAEDIVEFTLDGEPVDAQGRKVYLERFIHGEIFRRRPDVVAVVHSHSHSIVPLSVVKGAKLRALFHMAGFIGQDAPVFEIREAGGDGTDLLICDNALGRALAEKFDQADIVLMRGHGSTVVGGSIPQAVYRAVYAELNARYQLEASRLGEITFLTEAEGRACVDRVEGQVQRPWDLWKNQAAQRRRTA
;
A
#
# COMPACT_ATOMS: atom_id res chain seq x y z
N MET A 1 6.28 20.20 -5.28
CA MET A 1 7.73 19.89 -5.17
C MET A 1 8.03 19.58 -3.72
N CYS A 2 8.38 18.34 -3.41
CA CYS A 2 8.82 17.98 -2.06
C CYS A 2 10.07 18.81 -1.74
N PRO A 3 10.12 19.55 -0.61
CA PRO A 3 11.24 20.40 -0.31
C PRO A 3 12.51 19.56 -0.11
N ALA A 4 13.53 19.79 -0.93
CA ALA A 4 14.90 19.38 -0.62
C ALA A 4 15.35 20.22 0.57
N GLY A 5 15.41 19.60 1.76
CA GLY A 5 15.86 20.29 2.97
C GLY A 5 17.30 20.83 2.81
N PRO A 6 17.58 22.06 3.27
CA PRO A 6 18.94 22.59 3.26
C PRO A 6 19.81 21.81 4.25
N VAL A 7 21.00 21.41 3.80
CA VAL A 7 22.07 20.94 4.66
C VAL A 7 22.62 22.17 5.40
N THR A 8 22.20 22.39 6.63
CA THR A 8 22.86 23.32 7.54
C THR A 8 23.50 22.55 8.68
N HIS A 9 24.82 22.61 8.75
CA HIS A 9 25.57 22.32 9.97
C HIS A 9 25.24 23.37 11.02
N ASP A 10 24.83 22.97 12.21
CA ASP A 10 25.28 23.36 13.53
C ASP A 10 24.19 23.45 14.61
N HIS A 11 24.51 22.76 15.65
CA HIS A 11 24.22 22.84 17.08
C HIS A 11 23.06 22.02 17.63
N PRO A 12 23.36 21.22 18.67
CA PRO A 12 22.39 20.36 19.33
C PRO A 12 21.60 21.18 20.37
N ILE A 13 20.36 21.46 20.08
CA ILE A 13 19.39 21.74 21.15
C ILE A 13 18.79 20.40 21.52
N ALA A 14 19.19 19.86 22.68
CA ALA A 14 18.52 18.73 23.28
C ALA A 14 17.09 19.14 23.64
N VAL A 15 16.16 18.81 22.76
CA VAL A 15 14.75 18.78 23.12
C VAL A 15 14.55 17.46 23.88
N GLU A 16 14.36 17.56 25.18
CA GLU A 16 13.86 16.46 26.00
C GLU A 16 12.49 16.06 25.44
N VAL A 17 12.49 15.01 24.60
CA VAL A 17 11.25 14.35 24.20
C VAL A 17 10.77 13.60 25.43
N ALA A 18 9.71 14.11 26.04
CA ALA A 18 9.03 13.43 27.13
C ALA A 18 8.69 12.02 26.67
N ASP A 19 9.32 11.03 27.30
CA ASP A 19 9.07 9.61 27.13
C ASP A 19 7.64 9.28 27.60
N THR A 20 6.66 9.47 26.71
CA THR A 20 5.34 8.87 26.88
C THR A 20 5.41 7.43 26.40
N ALA A 21 6.17 6.61 27.14
CA ALA A 21 6.10 5.16 27.05
C ALA A 21 4.71 4.71 27.52
N GLY A 22 3.72 4.87 26.66
CA GLY A 22 2.43 4.21 26.80
C GLY A 22 2.65 2.70 26.79
N ALA A 23 1.97 1.97 27.67
CA ALA A 23 2.10 0.55 28.00
C ALA A 23 1.75 -0.43 26.84
N GLY A 24 2.23 -0.19 25.63
CA GLY A 24 2.12 -1.06 24.46
C GLY A 24 3.48 -1.67 24.13
N GLY A 25 3.63 -2.98 24.37
CA GLY A 25 4.87 -3.71 24.05
C GLY A 25 5.24 -3.65 22.56
N THR A 26 6.44 -4.18 22.20
CA THR A 26 6.87 -4.34 20.81
C THR A 26 5.86 -5.13 19.98
N ALA A 27 5.82 -4.91 18.66
CA ALA A 27 4.99 -5.68 17.74
C ALA A 27 5.28 -7.19 17.86
N ALA A 28 4.26 -8.01 17.64
CA ALA A 28 4.44 -9.46 17.66
C ALA A 28 5.43 -9.89 16.56
N PRO A 29 6.40 -10.78 16.85
CA PRO A 29 7.35 -11.27 15.84
C PRO A 29 6.65 -11.84 14.60
N ALA A 30 5.56 -12.57 14.79
CA ALA A 30 4.76 -13.12 13.68
C ALA A 30 4.20 -12.03 12.74
N LEU A 31 3.82 -10.86 13.27
CA LEU A 31 3.36 -9.72 12.46
C LEU A 31 4.51 -9.15 11.61
N VAL A 32 5.70 -9.04 12.19
CA VAL A 32 6.91 -8.61 11.47
C VAL A 32 7.28 -9.60 10.38
N ASP A 33 7.26 -10.90 10.69
CA ASP A 33 7.54 -11.98 9.71
C ASP A 33 6.54 -11.95 8.54
N ASP A 34 5.25 -11.72 8.83
CA ASP A 34 4.22 -11.59 7.78
C ASP A 34 4.43 -10.33 6.94
N LEU A 35 4.83 -9.21 7.54
CA LEU A 35 5.14 -7.99 6.80
C LEU A 35 6.36 -8.16 5.88
N VAL A 36 7.41 -8.83 6.36
CA VAL A 36 8.57 -9.21 5.53
C VAL A 36 8.14 -10.11 4.38
N ALA A 37 7.34 -11.14 4.67
CA ALA A 37 6.82 -12.04 3.64
C ALA A 37 5.98 -11.27 2.59
N ALA A 38 5.15 -10.32 3.01
CA ALA A 38 4.34 -9.49 2.12
C ALA A 38 5.20 -8.70 1.12
N ASN A 39 6.30 -8.08 1.58
CA ASN A 39 7.25 -7.39 0.71
C ASN A 39 7.81 -8.31 -0.38
N HIS A 40 8.26 -9.50 -0.01
CA HIS A 40 8.80 -10.49 -0.95
C HIS A 40 7.72 -11.04 -1.89
N ILE A 41 6.52 -11.32 -1.38
CA ILE A 41 5.41 -11.82 -2.21
C ILE A 41 5.05 -10.78 -3.28
N LEU A 42 4.87 -9.52 -2.89
CA LEU A 42 4.52 -8.45 -3.83
C LEU A 42 5.58 -8.27 -4.91
N PHE A 43 6.87 -8.38 -4.56
CA PHE A 43 7.99 -8.38 -5.51
C PHE A 43 7.93 -9.60 -6.42
N ASP A 44 7.77 -10.80 -5.87
CA ASP A 44 7.71 -12.06 -6.63
C ASP A 44 6.51 -12.14 -7.59
N GLN A 45 5.39 -11.52 -7.22
CA GLN A 45 4.18 -11.44 -8.04
C GLN A 45 4.20 -10.27 -9.04
N GLY A 46 5.26 -9.46 -9.06
CA GLY A 46 5.42 -8.34 -10.00
C GLY A 46 4.47 -7.17 -9.74
N VAL A 47 3.96 -7.04 -8.52
CA VAL A 47 3.14 -5.89 -8.08
C VAL A 47 4.02 -4.69 -7.76
N VAL A 48 5.17 -4.95 -7.16
CA VAL A 48 6.23 -3.97 -6.88
C VAL A 48 7.54 -4.42 -7.51
N ASP A 49 8.45 -3.47 -7.74
CA ASP A 49 9.80 -3.72 -8.25
C ASP A 49 10.85 -3.27 -7.21
N ALA A 50 11.77 -2.37 -7.59
CA ALA A 50 12.65 -1.69 -6.64
C ALA A 50 11.92 -0.62 -5.82
N PHE A 51 10.71 -0.26 -6.22
CA PHE A 51 9.83 0.73 -5.62
C PHE A 51 8.50 0.11 -5.20
N GLY A 52 7.70 0.87 -4.44
CA GLY A 52 6.49 0.38 -3.81
C GLY A 52 6.77 -0.12 -2.39
N HIS A 53 5.74 -0.23 -1.58
CA HIS A 53 5.87 -0.60 -0.17
C HIS A 53 4.55 -1.10 0.43
N VAL A 54 4.67 -1.90 1.46
CA VAL A 54 3.54 -2.43 2.23
C VAL A 54 3.73 -2.14 3.71
N SER A 55 2.66 -1.75 4.38
CA SER A 55 2.63 -1.50 5.82
C SER A 55 1.54 -2.30 6.51
N VAL A 56 1.66 -2.41 7.81
CA VAL A 56 0.65 -3.02 8.68
C VAL A 56 0.45 -2.18 9.92
N ARG A 57 -0.81 -2.04 10.38
CA ARG A 57 -1.14 -1.43 11.67
C ARG A 57 -0.50 -2.24 12.79
N HIS A 58 0.07 -1.57 13.79
CA HIS A 58 0.68 -2.23 14.93
C HIS A 58 -0.39 -2.96 15.76
N ASP A 59 -0.14 -4.22 16.09
CA ASP A 59 -1.10 -5.12 16.77
C ASP A 59 -1.48 -4.72 18.20
N LYS A 60 -0.62 -3.94 18.87
CA LYS A 60 -0.82 -3.50 20.26
C LYS A 60 -1.00 -1.98 20.41
N ARG A 61 -0.70 -1.22 19.35
CA ARG A 61 -0.74 0.24 19.34
C ARG A 61 -1.49 0.72 18.09
N PRO A 62 -2.81 0.91 18.14
CA PRO A 62 -3.62 1.27 16.98
C PRO A 62 -3.26 2.65 16.39
N ASP A 63 -2.56 3.49 17.15
CA ASP A 63 -1.98 4.78 16.76
C ASP A 63 -0.62 4.68 16.06
N ARG A 64 -0.16 3.45 15.75
CA ARG A 64 1.13 3.15 15.13
C ARG A 64 0.98 2.19 13.95
N PHE A 65 1.98 2.21 13.08
CA PHE A 65 2.11 1.22 12.00
C PHE A 65 3.56 0.81 11.78
N LEU A 66 3.75 -0.32 11.12
CA LEU A 66 5.04 -0.87 10.74
C LEU A 66 5.22 -0.77 9.23
N LEU A 67 6.41 -0.36 8.80
CA LEU A 67 6.79 -0.22 7.40
C LEU A 67 8.30 -0.46 7.28
N ALA A 68 8.77 -1.01 6.17
CA ALA A 68 10.21 -1.13 5.95
C ALA A 68 10.88 0.26 5.84
N ARG A 69 12.18 0.34 6.18
CA ARG A 69 12.98 1.49 5.81
C ARG A 69 13.04 1.65 4.29
N ASN A 70 13.50 2.81 3.79
CA ASN A 70 13.61 3.06 2.35
C ASN A 70 14.59 2.09 1.69
N MET A 71 14.05 1.04 1.05
CA MET A 71 14.78 0.01 0.32
C MET A 71 13.86 -0.78 -0.62
N ALA A 72 14.45 -1.57 -1.52
CA ALA A 72 13.68 -2.43 -2.42
C ALA A 72 12.92 -3.53 -1.65
N PRO A 73 11.61 -3.72 -1.92
CA PRO A 73 10.79 -4.71 -1.20
C PRO A 73 11.35 -6.14 -1.23
N GLY A 74 11.91 -6.56 -2.36
CA GLY A 74 12.48 -7.91 -2.50
C GLY A 74 13.71 -8.19 -1.62
N SER A 75 14.23 -7.18 -0.90
CA SER A 75 15.42 -7.31 -0.02
C SER A 75 15.12 -7.05 1.45
N VAL A 76 13.86 -6.84 1.82
CA VAL A 76 13.46 -6.49 3.20
C VAL A 76 13.68 -7.67 4.15
N THR A 77 14.26 -7.38 5.32
CA THR A 77 14.41 -8.30 6.46
C THR A 77 13.68 -7.77 7.69
N ALA A 78 13.64 -8.53 8.77
CA ALA A 78 12.98 -8.10 10.00
C ALA A 78 13.66 -6.86 10.64
N GLU A 79 14.97 -6.73 10.50
CA GLU A 79 15.78 -5.62 11.00
C GLU A 79 15.52 -4.31 10.23
N ASP A 80 14.93 -4.42 9.04
CA ASP A 80 14.59 -3.27 8.20
C ASP A 80 13.22 -2.65 8.54
N ILE A 81 12.43 -3.34 9.35
CA ILE A 81 11.11 -2.83 9.76
C ILE A 81 11.27 -1.72 10.79
N VAL A 82 10.54 -0.63 10.57
CA VAL A 82 10.50 0.57 11.41
C VAL A 82 9.08 0.81 11.87
N GLU A 83 8.91 1.20 13.13
CA GLU A 83 7.63 1.66 13.68
C GLU A 83 7.44 3.15 13.41
N PHE A 84 6.22 3.55 13.05
CA PHE A 84 5.84 4.93 12.75
C PHE A 84 4.59 5.34 13.53
N THR A 85 4.49 6.63 13.85
CA THR A 85 3.23 7.26 14.25
C THR A 85 2.31 7.41 13.03
N LEU A 86 1.00 7.63 13.25
CA LEU A 86 0.08 7.93 12.14
C LEU A 86 0.42 9.27 11.42
N ASP A 87 1.25 10.12 12.01
CA ASP A 87 1.77 11.33 11.34
C ASP A 87 2.97 11.02 10.45
N GLY A 88 3.38 9.75 10.34
CA GLY A 88 4.51 9.33 9.52
C GLY A 88 5.87 9.57 10.19
N GLU A 89 5.91 9.93 11.47
CA GLU A 89 7.17 10.10 12.20
C GLU A 89 7.71 8.75 12.65
N PRO A 90 8.98 8.41 12.32
CA PRO A 90 9.58 7.17 12.79
C PRO A 90 9.82 7.24 14.30
N VAL A 91 9.46 6.18 15.00
CA VAL A 91 9.64 6.09 16.47
C VAL A 91 11.10 5.78 16.80
N ASP A 92 11.72 4.90 16.04
CA ASP A 92 13.12 4.51 16.19
C ASP A 92 13.73 4.13 14.84
N ALA A 93 14.09 5.12 14.05
CA ALA A 93 14.75 4.89 12.77
C ALA A 93 16.23 4.54 12.90
N GLN A 94 16.90 4.84 14.03
CA GLN A 94 18.34 4.59 14.26
C GLN A 94 19.21 5.07 13.09
N GLY A 95 18.90 6.25 12.52
CA GLY A 95 19.60 6.82 11.38
C GLY A 95 19.27 6.18 10.01
N ARG A 96 18.37 5.18 9.95
CA ARG A 96 17.92 4.58 8.70
C ARG A 96 17.07 5.56 7.91
N LYS A 97 17.27 5.63 6.60
CA LYS A 97 16.41 6.42 5.71
C LYS A 97 15.02 5.76 5.63
N VAL A 98 13.97 6.57 5.64
CA VAL A 98 12.57 6.12 5.55
C VAL A 98 11.95 6.56 4.22
N TYR A 99 10.88 5.88 3.80
CA TYR A 99 10.15 6.26 2.58
C TYR A 99 9.59 7.67 2.67
N LEU A 100 9.70 8.44 1.58
CA LEU A 100 9.05 9.77 1.47
C LEU A 100 7.54 9.65 1.58
N GLU A 101 6.96 8.61 1.00
CA GLU A 101 5.52 8.40 0.87
C GLU A 101 4.88 7.63 2.05
N ARG A 102 5.53 7.56 3.19
CA ARG A 102 4.99 6.95 4.42
C ARG A 102 3.67 7.60 4.89
N PHE A 103 3.40 8.81 4.48
CA PHE A 103 2.17 9.56 4.77
C PHE A 103 0.92 8.94 4.10
N ILE A 104 1.07 8.22 3.00
CA ILE A 104 0.01 7.39 2.40
C ILE A 104 -0.57 6.47 3.47
N HIS A 105 0.30 5.73 4.15
CA HIS A 105 -0.07 4.71 5.13
C HIS A 105 -0.69 5.32 6.39
N GLY A 106 -0.01 6.30 6.99
CA GLY A 106 -0.45 6.93 8.23
C GLY A 106 -1.84 7.55 8.12
N GLU A 107 -2.09 8.29 7.05
CA GLU A 107 -3.38 8.98 6.88
C GLU A 107 -4.52 8.02 6.48
N ILE A 108 -4.24 6.94 5.74
CA ILE A 108 -5.22 5.88 5.49
C ILE A 108 -5.56 5.15 6.79
N PHE A 109 -4.57 4.77 7.61
CA PHE A 109 -4.83 4.17 8.90
C PHE A 109 -5.61 5.09 9.84
N ARG A 110 -5.37 6.40 9.80
CA ARG A 110 -6.11 7.38 10.59
C ARG A 110 -7.58 7.44 10.18
N ARG A 111 -7.86 7.47 8.87
CA ARG A 111 -9.21 7.60 8.33
C ARG A 111 -10.02 6.30 8.43
N ARG A 112 -9.37 5.16 8.25
CA ARG A 112 -9.98 3.82 8.15
C ARG A 112 -9.48 2.91 9.29
N PRO A 113 -10.13 2.95 10.47
CA PRO A 113 -9.76 2.09 11.60
C PRO A 113 -9.91 0.58 11.32
N ASP A 114 -10.75 0.22 10.36
CA ASP A 114 -10.97 -1.15 9.87
C ASP A 114 -9.82 -1.66 9.00
N VAL A 115 -9.00 -0.75 8.44
CA VAL A 115 -7.84 -1.12 7.63
C VAL A 115 -6.68 -1.54 8.54
N VAL A 116 -6.15 -2.73 8.27
CA VAL A 116 -5.00 -3.32 8.98
C VAL A 116 -3.74 -3.29 8.12
N ALA A 117 -3.85 -3.40 6.79
CA ALA A 117 -2.68 -3.37 5.90
C ALA A 117 -2.94 -2.48 4.68
N VAL A 118 -1.88 -1.82 4.20
CA VAL A 118 -1.89 -0.91 3.04
C VAL A 118 -0.75 -1.29 2.12
N VAL A 119 -1.04 -1.46 0.83
CA VAL A 119 -0.04 -1.70 -0.24
C VAL A 119 -0.07 -0.52 -1.20
N HIS A 120 1.08 0.12 -1.40
CA HIS A 120 1.28 1.11 -2.46
C HIS A 120 2.21 0.53 -3.53
N SER A 121 1.85 0.68 -4.81
CA SER A 121 2.62 0.14 -5.93
C SER A 121 2.55 1.02 -7.17
N HIS A 122 3.60 0.95 -8.00
CA HIS A 122 3.65 1.56 -9.33
C HIS A 122 3.22 0.54 -10.39
N SER A 123 2.12 -0.15 -10.15
CA SER A 123 1.58 -1.24 -10.96
C SER A 123 1.55 -0.91 -12.46
N HIS A 124 2.23 -1.72 -13.27
CA HIS A 124 2.43 -1.47 -14.70
C HIS A 124 1.12 -1.44 -15.49
N SER A 125 0.14 -2.25 -15.09
CA SER A 125 -1.15 -2.34 -15.79
C SER A 125 -2.17 -1.32 -15.28
N ILE A 126 -2.00 -0.81 -14.05
CA ILE A 126 -2.92 0.18 -13.47
C ILE A 126 -2.54 1.60 -13.90
N VAL A 127 -1.25 1.94 -13.99
CA VAL A 127 -0.80 3.28 -14.39
C VAL A 127 -1.45 3.75 -15.70
N PRO A 128 -1.50 2.96 -16.80
CA PRO A 128 -2.20 3.37 -18.02
C PRO A 128 -3.67 3.74 -17.79
N LEU A 129 -4.38 2.98 -16.96
CA LEU A 129 -5.79 3.23 -16.65
C LEU A 129 -5.99 4.49 -15.78
N SER A 130 -4.97 4.91 -15.03
CA SER A 130 -5.02 6.11 -14.20
C SER A 130 -4.87 7.42 -14.98
N VAL A 131 -4.32 7.38 -16.21
CA VAL A 131 -4.00 8.58 -17.00
C VAL A 131 -4.90 8.80 -18.21
N VAL A 132 -5.57 7.76 -18.69
CA VAL A 132 -6.45 7.85 -19.87
C VAL A 132 -7.82 8.43 -19.44
N LYS A 133 -8.18 9.57 -20.03
CA LYS A 133 -9.48 10.20 -19.75
C LYS A 133 -10.64 9.27 -20.09
N GLY A 134 -11.51 9.03 -19.12
CA GLY A 134 -12.66 8.15 -19.28
C GLY A 134 -12.36 6.66 -19.12
N ALA A 135 -11.10 6.25 -19.05
CA ALA A 135 -10.76 4.88 -18.64
C ALA A 135 -11.13 4.68 -17.16
N LYS A 136 -11.59 3.48 -16.84
CA LYS A 136 -12.01 3.10 -15.49
C LYS A 136 -11.47 1.71 -15.20
N LEU A 137 -10.82 1.53 -14.08
CA LEU A 137 -10.53 0.19 -13.59
C LEU A 137 -11.79 -0.39 -12.98
N ARG A 138 -12.25 -1.53 -13.52
CA ARG A 138 -13.51 -2.19 -13.11
C ARG A 138 -13.26 -3.68 -12.87
N ALA A 139 -14.08 -4.28 -12.03
CA ALA A 139 -14.03 -5.71 -11.79
C ALA A 139 -14.38 -6.48 -13.08
N LEU A 140 -13.43 -7.26 -13.59
CA LEU A 140 -13.57 -8.04 -14.83
C LEU A 140 -13.85 -9.51 -14.55
N PHE A 141 -13.33 -10.06 -13.47
CA PHE A 141 -13.46 -11.48 -13.13
C PHE A 141 -13.60 -11.69 -11.63
N HIS A 142 -14.04 -12.90 -11.25
CA HIS A 142 -14.47 -13.21 -9.89
C HIS A 142 -13.44 -12.98 -8.78
N MET A 143 -12.13 -13.02 -9.10
CA MET A 143 -11.07 -12.78 -8.09
C MET A 143 -10.89 -11.30 -7.75
N ALA A 144 -11.47 -10.39 -8.53
CA ALA A 144 -11.26 -8.96 -8.42
C ALA A 144 -12.55 -8.18 -8.09
N GLY A 145 -13.55 -8.84 -7.53
CA GLY A 145 -14.84 -8.23 -7.16
C GLY A 145 -14.71 -6.99 -6.27
N PHE A 146 -13.69 -6.94 -5.42
CA PHE A 146 -13.38 -5.80 -4.52
C PHE A 146 -13.10 -4.47 -5.25
N ILE A 147 -12.71 -4.50 -6.53
CA ILE A 147 -12.51 -3.29 -7.35
C ILE A 147 -13.82 -2.56 -7.57
N GLY A 148 -14.95 -3.29 -7.61
CA GLY A 148 -16.27 -2.72 -7.85
C GLY A 148 -16.47 -2.25 -9.29
N GLN A 149 -17.40 -1.29 -9.46
CA GLN A 149 -17.80 -0.78 -10.76
C GLN A 149 -16.87 0.28 -11.33
N ASP A 150 -16.14 0.98 -10.47
CA ASP A 150 -15.26 2.09 -10.84
C ASP A 150 -14.32 2.42 -9.69
N ALA A 151 -13.08 1.98 -9.78
CA ALA A 151 -12.07 2.35 -8.81
C ALA A 151 -11.79 3.87 -8.88
N PRO A 152 -11.86 4.61 -7.77
CA PRO A 152 -11.63 6.05 -7.79
C PRO A 152 -10.19 6.37 -8.20
N VAL A 153 -10.02 7.52 -8.87
CA VAL A 153 -8.72 8.07 -9.22
C VAL A 153 -8.42 9.31 -8.36
N PHE A 154 -7.31 9.30 -7.69
CA PHE A 154 -6.78 10.47 -6.99
C PHE A 154 -6.00 11.35 -7.96
N GLU A 155 -6.51 12.55 -8.18
CA GLU A 155 -5.85 13.60 -8.96
C GLU A 155 -5.07 14.52 -8.02
N ILE A 156 -3.78 14.27 -7.88
CA ILE A 156 -2.93 14.97 -6.91
C ILE A 156 -2.84 16.49 -7.15
N ARG A 157 -3.07 16.96 -8.39
CA ARG A 157 -3.07 18.41 -8.69
C ARG A 157 -4.17 19.16 -7.95
N GLU A 158 -5.27 18.51 -7.59
CA GLU A 158 -6.34 19.12 -6.79
C GLU A 158 -5.85 19.54 -5.39
N ALA A 159 -4.87 18.81 -4.83
CA ALA A 159 -4.30 19.08 -3.50
C ALA A 159 -2.90 19.72 -3.56
N GLY A 160 -2.06 19.31 -4.52
CA GLY A 160 -0.65 19.71 -4.63
C GLY A 160 -0.36 20.77 -5.70
N GLY A 161 -1.38 21.16 -6.51
CA GLY A 161 -1.23 22.12 -7.61
C GLY A 161 -0.56 21.52 -8.85
N ASP A 162 -0.53 22.30 -9.94
CA ASP A 162 -0.06 21.85 -11.27
C ASP A 162 1.44 21.51 -11.32
N GLY A 163 2.24 22.04 -10.40
CA GLY A 163 3.69 21.81 -10.31
C GLY A 163 4.09 20.62 -9.42
N THR A 164 3.13 19.77 -9.02
CA THR A 164 3.40 18.58 -8.19
C THR A 164 4.37 17.62 -8.87
N ASP A 165 5.24 16.97 -8.08
CA ASP A 165 6.11 15.87 -8.49
C ASP A 165 5.43 14.49 -8.39
N LEU A 166 4.11 14.46 -8.13
CA LEU A 166 3.24 13.31 -7.95
C LEU A 166 3.47 12.51 -6.64
N LEU A 167 4.44 12.88 -5.80
CA LEU A 167 4.75 12.16 -4.56
C LEU A 167 3.85 12.62 -3.40
N ILE A 168 3.45 11.69 -2.56
CA ILE A 168 2.72 11.96 -1.30
C ILE A 168 3.73 12.14 -0.17
N CYS A 169 4.27 13.34 -0.04
CA CYS A 169 5.42 13.60 0.85
C CYS A 169 5.06 14.36 2.15
N ASP A 170 3.78 14.57 2.42
CA ASP A 170 3.29 15.17 3.66
C ASP A 170 1.89 14.66 4.04
N ASN A 171 1.46 15.03 5.27
CA ASN A 171 0.15 14.63 5.80
C ASN A 171 -1.03 15.29 5.06
N ALA A 172 -0.87 16.46 4.44
CA ALA A 172 -1.96 17.11 3.71
C ALA A 172 -2.29 16.33 2.43
N LEU A 173 -1.28 15.95 1.67
CA LEU A 173 -1.42 15.10 0.48
C LEU A 173 -1.91 13.69 0.84
N GLY A 174 -1.38 13.12 1.95
CA GLY A 174 -1.82 11.82 2.48
C GLY A 174 -3.31 11.82 2.85
N ARG A 175 -3.81 12.87 3.52
CA ARG A 175 -5.25 13.04 3.82
C ARG A 175 -6.10 13.14 2.58
N ALA A 176 -5.67 13.94 1.61
CA ALA A 176 -6.39 14.11 0.34
C ALA A 176 -6.53 12.78 -0.42
N LEU A 177 -5.48 11.94 -0.41
CA LEU A 177 -5.55 10.57 -0.93
C LEU A 177 -6.50 9.70 -0.08
N ALA A 178 -6.36 9.73 1.25
CA ALA A 178 -7.16 8.91 2.16
C ALA A 178 -8.65 9.20 2.04
N GLU A 179 -9.05 10.43 1.70
CA GLU A 179 -10.45 10.81 1.45
C GLU A 179 -11.09 10.06 0.27
N LYS A 180 -10.28 9.61 -0.70
CA LYS A 180 -10.79 8.81 -1.84
C LYS A 180 -11.10 7.36 -1.45
N PHE A 181 -10.67 6.91 -0.28
CA PHE A 181 -10.90 5.53 0.19
C PHE A 181 -12.26 5.31 0.84
N ASP A 182 -13.07 6.30 1.05
CA ASP A 182 -14.39 6.23 1.72
C ASP A 182 -14.92 4.78 1.89
N GLN A 183 -15.44 4.14 0.83
CA GLN A 183 -15.81 2.72 0.80
C GLN A 183 -14.96 1.89 -0.19
N ALA A 184 -13.94 2.49 -0.79
CA ALA A 184 -13.11 1.81 -1.78
C ALA A 184 -12.00 0.98 -1.11
N ASP A 185 -11.68 -0.16 -1.72
CA ASP A 185 -10.56 -1.01 -1.32
C ASP A 185 -9.30 -0.77 -2.16
N ILE A 186 -9.43 0.00 -3.24
CA ILE A 186 -8.35 0.42 -4.14
C ILE A 186 -8.61 1.84 -4.62
N VAL A 187 -7.55 2.65 -4.67
CA VAL A 187 -7.54 3.99 -5.30
C VAL A 187 -6.38 4.06 -6.27
N LEU A 188 -6.66 4.46 -7.50
CA LEU A 188 -5.64 4.75 -8.50
C LEU A 188 -5.06 6.14 -8.22
N MET A 189 -3.76 6.30 -8.40
CA MET A 189 -3.06 7.58 -8.29
C MET A 189 -2.63 7.98 -9.70
N ARG A 190 -3.18 9.09 -10.22
CA ARG A 190 -2.97 9.50 -11.62
C ARG A 190 -1.49 9.64 -11.97
N GLY A 191 -1.04 8.83 -12.95
CA GLY A 191 0.34 8.85 -13.47
C GLY A 191 1.39 8.38 -12.47
N HIS A 192 0.97 7.70 -11.40
CA HIS A 192 1.85 7.24 -10.34
C HIS A 192 1.69 5.72 -10.11
N GLY A 193 0.50 5.28 -9.73
CA GLY A 193 0.25 3.88 -9.43
C GLY A 193 -1.10 3.65 -8.77
N SER A 194 -1.11 2.84 -7.72
CA SER A 194 -2.30 2.60 -6.89
C SER A 194 -1.95 2.36 -5.44
N THR A 195 -2.97 2.53 -4.60
CA THR A 195 -2.93 2.11 -3.21
C THR A 195 -4.12 1.20 -2.94
N VAL A 196 -3.86 0.09 -2.24
CA VAL A 196 -4.83 -0.97 -1.92
C VAL A 196 -4.85 -1.18 -0.42
N VAL A 197 -6.05 -1.45 0.15
CA VAL A 197 -6.23 -1.66 1.58
C VAL A 197 -6.84 -3.03 1.88
N GLY A 198 -6.59 -3.53 3.08
CA GLY A 198 -7.18 -4.77 3.58
C GLY A 198 -7.30 -4.82 5.10
N GLY A 199 -8.24 -5.63 5.59
CA GLY A 199 -8.42 -5.95 7.01
C GLY A 199 -7.38 -6.94 7.56
N SER A 200 -6.42 -7.37 6.72
CA SER A 200 -5.28 -8.19 7.09
C SER A 200 -4.17 -8.07 6.03
N ILE A 201 -2.92 -8.46 6.39
CA ILE A 201 -1.82 -8.54 5.41
C ILE A 201 -2.18 -9.48 4.26
N PRO A 202 -2.65 -10.73 4.48
CA PRO A 202 -3.04 -11.63 3.41
C PRO A 202 -4.07 -11.02 2.46
N GLN A 203 -5.07 -10.30 2.99
CA GLN A 203 -6.11 -9.67 2.18
C GLN A 203 -5.56 -8.51 1.33
N ALA A 204 -4.76 -7.61 1.92
CA ALA A 204 -4.17 -6.50 1.18
C ALA A 204 -3.24 -6.98 0.05
N VAL A 205 -2.42 -7.99 0.33
CA VAL A 205 -1.53 -8.63 -0.67
C VAL A 205 -2.36 -9.31 -1.77
N TYR A 206 -3.39 -10.07 -1.40
CA TYR A 206 -4.33 -10.68 -2.35
C TYR A 206 -4.92 -9.62 -3.28
N ARG A 207 -5.49 -8.57 -2.72
CA ARG A 207 -6.11 -7.47 -3.48
C ARG A 207 -5.10 -6.79 -4.41
N ALA A 208 -3.88 -6.52 -3.96
CA ALA A 208 -2.85 -5.90 -4.78
C ALA A 208 -2.45 -6.77 -5.98
N VAL A 209 -2.24 -8.08 -5.77
CA VAL A 209 -1.93 -9.05 -6.84
C VAL A 209 -3.07 -9.14 -7.85
N TYR A 210 -4.31 -9.29 -7.37
CA TYR A 210 -5.45 -9.46 -8.28
C TYR A 210 -5.93 -8.15 -8.89
N ALA A 211 -5.62 -6.98 -8.31
CA ALA A 211 -5.80 -5.69 -8.98
C ALA A 211 -4.89 -5.55 -10.21
N GLU A 212 -3.59 -5.88 -10.07
CA GLU A 212 -2.66 -5.89 -11.20
C GLU A 212 -3.11 -6.86 -12.30
N LEU A 213 -3.49 -8.09 -11.94
CA LEU A 213 -3.99 -9.08 -12.90
C LEU A 213 -5.27 -8.62 -13.60
N ASN A 214 -6.22 -8.06 -12.84
CA ASN A 214 -7.47 -7.53 -13.40
C ASN A 214 -7.21 -6.38 -14.38
N ALA A 215 -6.33 -5.44 -14.03
CA ALA A 215 -5.96 -4.33 -14.89
C ALA A 215 -5.31 -4.84 -16.19
N ARG A 216 -4.40 -5.80 -16.08
CA ARG A 216 -3.77 -6.45 -17.22
C ARG A 216 -4.79 -7.13 -18.13
N TYR A 217 -5.69 -7.93 -17.58
CA TYR A 217 -6.74 -8.59 -18.34
C TYR A 217 -7.70 -7.57 -18.99
N GLN A 218 -8.02 -6.49 -18.30
CA GLN A 218 -8.85 -5.42 -18.86
C GLN A 218 -8.17 -4.75 -20.07
N LEU A 219 -6.87 -4.46 -19.99
CA LEU A 219 -6.09 -3.90 -21.11
C LEU A 219 -6.01 -4.88 -22.29
N GLU A 220 -5.85 -6.17 -22.03
CA GLU A 220 -5.84 -7.21 -23.07
C GLU A 220 -7.23 -7.37 -23.70
N ALA A 221 -8.29 -7.47 -22.89
CA ALA A 221 -9.67 -7.62 -23.35
C ALA A 221 -10.14 -6.43 -24.18
N SER A 222 -9.72 -5.21 -23.85
CA SER A 222 -10.08 -4.00 -24.59
C SER A 222 -9.59 -4.01 -26.06
N ARG A 223 -8.60 -4.83 -26.37
CA ARG A 223 -8.10 -5.02 -27.75
C ARG A 223 -8.91 -6.04 -28.54
N LEU A 224 -9.69 -6.86 -27.85
CA LEU A 224 -10.51 -7.91 -28.47
C LEU A 224 -11.93 -7.42 -28.80
N GLY A 225 -12.40 -6.39 -28.12
CA GLY A 225 -13.73 -5.83 -28.35
C GLY A 225 -14.36 -5.22 -27.10
N GLU A 226 -15.68 -5.12 -27.11
CA GLU A 226 -16.45 -4.60 -25.97
C GLU A 226 -16.39 -5.56 -24.78
N ILE A 227 -16.15 -5.00 -23.58
CA ILE A 227 -15.97 -5.79 -22.35
C ILE A 227 -17.31 -5.85 -21.59
N THR A 228 -17.72 -7.06 -21.22
CA THR A 228 -18.74 -7.29 -20.22
C THR A 228 -18.10 -7.39 -18.85
N PHE A 229 -18.23 -6.35 -18.03
CA PHE A 229 -17.73 -6.34 -16.65
C PHE A 229 -18.70 -7.01 -15.69
N LEU A 230 -18.21 -7.37 -14.50
CA LEU A 230 -19.08 -7.84 -13.43
C LEU A 230 -20.08 -6.74 -13.06
N THR A 231 -21.30 -7.14 -12.80
CA THR A 231 -22.29 -6.27 -12.16
C THR A 231 -21.90 -6.02 -10.70
N GLU A 232 -22.47 -5.00 -10.08
CA GLU A 232 -22.22 -4.73 -8.65
C GLU A 232 -22.64 -5.92 -7.77
N ALA A 233 -23.74 -6.58 -8.09
CA ALA A 233 -24.21 -7.76 -7.36
C ALA A 233 -23.26 -8.96 -7.51
N GLU A 234 -22.76 -9.21 -8.72
CA GLU A 234 -21.74 -10.24 -8.96
C GLU A 234 -20.45 -9.92 -8.22
N GLY A 235 -19.98 -8.66 -8.26
CA GLY A 235 -18.78 -8.23 -7.54
C GLY A 235 -18.90 -8.49 -6.05
N ARG A 236 -20.00 -8.09 -5.40
CA ARG A 236 -20.27 -8.37 -3.98
C ARG A 236 -20.30 -9.86 -3.67
N ALA A 237 -21.04 -10.64 -4.44
CA ALA A 237 -21.11 -12.10 -4.25
C ALA A 237 -19.73 -12.77 -4.40
N CYS A 238 -18.87 -12.24 -5.29
CA CYS A 238 -17.49 -12.71 -5.44
C CYS A 238 -16.65 -12.38 -4.21
N VAL A 239 -16.72 -11.14 -3.67
CA VAL A 239 -16.00 -10.75 -2.46
C VAL A 239 -16.36 -11.67 -1.30
N ASP A 240 -17.65 -11.86 -1.02
CA ASP A 240 -18.12 -12.69 0.09
C ASP A 240 -17.61 -14.15 0.00
N ARG A 241 -17.48 -14.66 -1.20
CA ARG A 241 -17.06 -16.06 -1.43
C ARG A 241 -15.56 -16.23 -1.53
N VAL A 242 -14.88 -15.36 -2.28
CA VAL A 242 -13.49 -15.55 -2.67
C VAL A 242 -12.53 -14.97 -1.63
N GLU A 243 -12.82 -13.81 -1.07
CA GLU A 243 -11.97 -13.21 -0.03
C GLU A 243 -11.97 -14.04 1.28
N GLY A 244 -12.99 -14.86 1.52
CA GLY A 244 -12.95 -15.85 2.59
C GLY A 244 -11.86 -16.94 2.41
N GLN A 245 -11.18 -16.99 1.26
CA GLN A 245 -10.14 -17.96 0.93
C GLN A 245 -8.75 -17.36 0.74
N VAL A 246 -8.52 -16.11 1.14
CA VAL A 246 -7.24 -15.40 0.95
C VAL A 246 -6.06 -16.12 1.62
N GLN A 247 -6.30 -16.94 2.62
CA GLN A 247 -5.27 -17.73 3.28
C GLN A 247 -4.59 -18.73 2.33
N ARG A 248 -5.33 -19.32 1.39
CA ARG A 248 -4.80 -20.31 0.44
C ARG A 248 -3.70 -19.76 -0.47
N PRO A 249 -3.89 -18.65 -1.21
CA PRO A 249 -2.82 -18.02 -1.97
C PRO A 249 -1.72 -17.45 -1.07
N TRP A 250 -2.06 -16.89 0.09
CA TRP A 250 -1.09 -16.40 1.06
C TRP A 250 -0.08 -17.48 1.48
N ASP A 251 -0.56 -18.64 1.92
CA ASP A 251 0.30 -19.75 2.36
C ASP A 251 1.21 -20.25 1.22
N LEU A 252 0.67 -20.35 0.00
CA LEU A 252 1.45 -20.72 -1.17
C LEU A 252 2.56 -19.72 -1.43
N TRP A 253 2.24 -18.44 -1.53
CA TRP A 253 3.19 -17.38 -1.86
C TRP A 253 4.23 -17.20 -0.75
N LYS A 254 3.81 -17.26 0.53
CA LYS A 254 4.72 -17.16 1.68
C LYS A 254 5.75 -18.28 1.68
N ASN A 255 5.33 -19.52 1.37
CA ASN A 255 6.23 -20.66 1.23
C ASN A 255 7.21 -20.48 0.05
N GLN A 256 6.73 -20.00 -1.10
CA GLN A 256 7.58 -19.72 -2.27
C GLN A 256 8.62 -18.64 -1.97
N ALA A 257 8.21 -17.51 -1.37
CA ALA A 257 9.10 -16.44 -0.96
C ALA A 257 10.15 -16.91 0.06
N ALA A 258 9.76 -17.76 1.02
CA ALA A 258 10.71 -18.34 1.98
C ALA A 258 11.73 -19.27 1.32
N GLN A 259 11.33 -20.06 0.31
CA GLN A 259 12.24 -20.93 -0.43
C GLN A 259 13.25 -20.12 -1.24
N ARG A 260 12.81 -19.08 -1.96
CA ARG A 260 13.71 -18.21 -2.75
C ARG A 260 14.77 -17.52 -1.88
N ARG A 261 14.40 -17.05 -0.67
CA ARG A 261 15.35 -16.44 0.27
C ARG A 261 16.42 -17.38 0.76
N ARG A 262 16.17 -18.71 0.77
CA ARG A 262 17.16 -19.72 1.19
C ARG A 262 18.15 -20.06 0.07
N THR A 263 17.81 -19.76 -1.17
CA THR A 263 18.60 -20.09 -2.37
C THR A 263 19.32 -18.89 -2.97
N ALA A 264 19.03 -17.69 -2.53
CA ALA A 264 19.72 -16.44 -2.89
C ALA A 264 20.85 -16.11 -1.91
#